data_bb5bdb178b4d8cdda6e5d3cf6baec847
#
_entry.id   bb5bdb178b4d8cdda6e5d3cf6baec847
#
_cell.length_a   1.000
_cell.length_b   1.000
_cell.length_c   1.000
_cell.angle_alpha   90.00
_cell.angle_beta   90.00
_cell.angle_gamma   90.00
#
_symmetry.space_group_name_H-M   'P 1'
#
loop_
_entity.id
_entity.type
_entity.pdbx_description
1 polymer ?
#
loop_
_entity_poly.entity_id
_entity_poly.type
_entity_poly.pdbx_seq_one_letter_code
_entity_poly.pdbx_strand_id
1 'polypeptide(L)'
;MKLDVIKLDGGKAGSVELDEALFGLEPRADILHRVVRWQRNNAQQGTHKVKTRSETSYSTKKIYRQKGTGGARHGDRNAPIFRKGGIYKGPTPRSHGHDLPKKFRKLGLKHALSAKLKAGELVVIDEATSEGKTAALAKQVKDLGWKRALVIDGAEVNENFARAAKNIEGLDILPTIGANVYDILKRDTLVITKAGVEALEARLK
;
A
#
# COMPACT_ATOMS: atom_id res chain seq x y z
N MET A 1 0.00 -26.42 9.83
CA MET A 1 -1.16 -25.90 10.60
C MET A 1 -2.44 -26.13 9.81
N LYS A 2 -3.55 -26.57 10.47
CA LYS A 2 -4.84 -26.80 9.78
C LYS A 2 -5.78 -25.63 10.01
N LEU A 3 -6.39 -25.11 8.93
CA LEU A 3 -7.46 -24.13 9.00
C LEU A 3 -8.71 -24.65 8.31
N ASP A 4 -9.86 -24.31 8.89
CA ASP A 4 -11.16 -24.61 8.27
C ASP A 4 -11.36 -23.71 7.04
N VAL A 5 -11.90 -24.32 5.99
CA VAL A 5 -12.27 -23.61 4.76
C VAL A 5 -13.78 -23.34 4.79
N ILE A 6 -14.14 -22.10 4.54
CA ILE A 6 -15.54 -21.69 4.46
C ILE A 6 -15.94 -21.35 3.02
N LYS A 7 -17.22 -21.48 2.73
CA LYS A 7 -17.81 -20.91 1.49
C LYS A 7 -18.28 -19.50 1.73
N LEU A 8 -18.48 -18.74 0.66
CA LEU A 8 -19.06 -17.38 0.74
C LEU A 8 -20.45 -17.34 1.38
N ASP A 9 -21.16 -18.50 1.40
CA ASP A 9 -22.45 -18.65 2.06
C ASP A 9 -22.33 -19.01 3.55
N GLY A 10 -21.11 -19.02 4.11
CA GLY A 10 -20.84 -19.40 5.51
C GLY A 10 -20.76 -20.91 5.76
N GLY A 11 -21.01 -21.74 4.75
CA GLY A 11 -20.91 -23.21 4.86
C GLY A 11 -19.46 -23.69 4.99
N LYS A 12 -19.22 -24.79 5.68
CA LYS A 12 -17.91 -25.44 5.73
C LYS A 12 -17.60 -26.18 4.42
N ALA A 13 -16.39 -25.98 3.89
CA ALA A 13 -15.90 -26.59 2.64
C ALA A 13 -14.71 -27.55 2.85
N GLY A 14 -14.39 -27.87 4.10
CA GLY A 14 -13.26 -28.74 4.43
C GLY A 14 -12.17 -28.03 5.23
N SER A 15 -10.94 -28.51 5.14
CA SER A 15 -9.77 -27.91 5.79
C SER A 15 -8.58 -27.90 4.83
N VAL A 16 -7.69 -26.92 5.00
CA VAL A 16 -6.43 -26.79 4.27
C VAL A 16 -5.28 -26.82 5.25
N GLU A 17 -4.20 -27.52 4.88
CA GLU A 17 -2.95 -27.51 5.63
C GLU A 17 -2.07 -26.37 5.15
N LEU A 18 -1.69 -25.46 6.05
CA LEU A 18 -0.79 -24.35 5.79
C LEU A 18 0.64 -24.71 6.18
N ASP A 19 1.61 -24.34 5.35
CA ASP A 19 3.03 -24.52 5.61
C ASP A 19 3.49 -23.62 6.79
N GLU A 20 3.99 -24.24 7.85
CA GLU A 20 4.51 -23.54 9.03
C GLU A 20 5.69 -22.62 8.71
N ALA A 21 6.50 -22.92 7.70
CA ALA A 21 7.62 -22.10 7.28
C ALA A 21 7.17 -20.77 6.67
N LEU A 22 5.91 -20.64 6.27
CA LEU A 22 5.34 -19.47 5.65
C LEU A 22 4.38 -18.70 6.56
N PHE A 23 3.57 -19.41 7.33
CA PHE A 23 2.49 -18.87 8.15
C PHE A 23 2.75 -18.94 9.66
N GLY A 24 3.76 -19.72 10.10
CA GLY A 24 4.07 -19.94 11.50
C GLY A 24 5.15 -19.04 12.08
N LEU A 25 5.66 -18.08 11.34
CA LEU A 25 6.74 -17.21 11.81
C LEU A 25 6.28 -16.25 12.91
N GLU A 26 7.16 -15.92 13.85
CA GLU A 26 6.90 -14.86 14.80
C GLU A 26 6.94 -13.49 14.11
N PRO A 27 5.84 -12.70 14.14
CA PRO A 27 5.77 -11.43 13.44
C PRO A 27 6.80 -10.43 13.96
N ARG A 28 7.60 -9.86 13.04
CA ARG A 28 8.59 -8.83 13.35
C ARG A 28 8.17 -7.48 12.80
N ALA A 29 7.83 -6.56 13.70
CA ALA A 29 7.34 -5.23 13.37
C ALA A 29 8.37 -4.38 12.60
N ASP A 30 9.67 -4.53 12.88
CA ASP A 30 10.75 -3.83 12.20
C ASP A 30 10.86 -4.20 10.71
N ILE A 31 10.68 -5.49 10.39
CA ILE A 31 10.68 -5.98 9.00
C ILE A 31 9.45 -5.45 8.27
N LEU A 32 8.27 -5.58 8.86
CA LEU A 32 7.02 -5.09 8.31
C LEU A 32 7.07 -3.59 8.03
N HIS A 33 7.54 -2.80 9.01
CA HIS A 33 7.70 -1.35 8.86
C HIS A 33 8.62 -0.98 7.69
N ARG A 34 9.75 -1.65 7.53
CA ARG A 34 10.69 -1.39 6.41
C ARG A 34 10.05 -1.67 5.05
N VAL A 35 9.30 -2.79 4.92
CA VAL A 35 8.63 -3.13 3.66
C VAL A 35 7.49 -2.16 3.36
N VAL A 36 6.66 -1.81 4.34
CA VAL A 36 5.59 -0.80 4.18
C VAL A 36 6.17 0.56 3.79
N ARG A 37 7.25 1.01 4.45
CA ARG A 37 7.92 2.26 4.11
C ARG A 37 8.46 2.22 2.68
N TRP A 38 9.07 1.12 2.27
CA TRP A 38 9.56 0.93 0.91
C TRP A 38 8.42 1.04 -0.12
N GLN A 39 7.30 0.35 0.10
CA GLN A 39 6.14 0.41 -0.80
C GLN A 39 5.55 1.81 -0.90
N ARG A 40 5.35 2.50 0.24
CA ARG A 40 4.84 3.88 0.28
C ARG A 40 5.76 4.87 -0.40
N ASN A 41 7.06 4.75 -0.20
CA ASN A 41 8.04 5.63 -0.83
C ASN A 41 8.08 5.45 -2.35
N ASN A 42 7.97 4.20 -2.84
CA ASN A 42 7.92 3.93 -4.29
C ASN A 42 6.62 4.40 -4.94
N ALA A 43 5.52 4.43 -4.21
CA ALA A 43 4.24 4.95 -4.70
C ALA A 43 4.18 6.49 -4.69
N GLN A 44 5.09 7.16 -3.97
CA GLN A 44 5.10 8.61 -3.84
C GLN A 44 5.66 9.27 -5.10
N GLN A 45 4.87 10.10 -5.78
CA GLN A 45 5.28 10.78 -7.02
C GLN A 45 6.37 11.83 -6.81
N GLY A 46 6.40 12.50 -5.66
CA GLY A 46 7.40 13.50 -5.31
C GLY A 46 7.37 14.77 -6.15
N THR A 47 6.19 15.21 -6.61
CA THR A 47 6.00 16.35 -7.51
C THR A 47 5.93 17.70 -6.81
N HIS A 48 6.03 17.75 -5.48
CA HIS A 48 5.99 18.98 -4.71
C HIS A 48 7.19 19.88 -5.03
N LYS A 49 6.91 21.15 -5.25
CA LYS A 49 7.90 22.14 -5.68
C LYS A 49 7.58 23.52 -5.13
N VAL A 50 8.61 24.25 -4.75
CA VAL A 50 8.52 25.69 -4.48
C VAL A 50 9.20 26.47 -5.60
N LYS A 51 8.81 27.73 -5.79
CA LYS A 51 9.49 28.64 -6.72
C LYS A 51 10.78 29.15 -6.08
N THR A 52 11.90 28.83 -6.72
CA THR A 52 13.22 29.40 -6.37
C THR A 52 13.37 30.80 -6.90
N ARG A 53 14.40 31.54 -6.46
CA ARG A 53 14.62 32.93 -6.93
C ARG A 53 14.83 33.07 -8.43
N SER A 54 15.34 32.03 -9.08
CA SER A 54 15.51 32.00 -10.56
C SER A 54 14.20 31.81 -11.31
N GLU A 55 13.17 31.27 -10.66
CA GLU A 55 11.86 30.98 -11.25
C GLU A 55 10.81 32.05 -10.95
N THR A 56 11.12 32.97 -10.04
CA THR A 56 10.25 34.11 -9.74
C THR A 56 10.46 35.23 -10.78
N SER A 57 9.35 35.73 -11.33
CA SER A 57 9.39 36.81 -12.29
C SER A 57 9.52 38.19 -11.61
N TYR A 58 10.73 38.67 -11.53
CA TYR A 58 11.06 39.99 -10.98
C TYR A 58 12.18 40.65 -11.77
N SER A 59 12.34 41.98 -11.56
CA SER A 59 13.48 42.71 -12.11
C SER A 59 14.79 42.22 -11.49
N THR A 60 15.76 41.88 -12.33
CA THR A 60 17.12 41.51 -11.92
C THR A 60 18.00 42.73 -11.66
N LYS A 61 17.47 43.93 -11.87
CA LYS A 61 18.18 45.18 -11.62
C LYS A 61 18.47 45.34 -10.13
N LYS A 62 19.68 45.82 -9.80
CA LYS A 62 20.03 46.22 -8.45
C LYS A 62 19.06 47.27 -7.93
N ILE A 63 18.52 47.10 -6.72
CA ILE A 63 17.45 47.94 -6.16
C ILE A 63 17.90 49.38 -6.03
N TYR A 64 19.12 49.65 -5.58
CA TYR A 64 19.75 50.94 -5.44
C TYR A 64 21.29 50.83 -5.45
N ARG A 65 21.96 51.97 -5.53
CA ARG A 65 23.43 52.06 -5.57
C ARG A 65 24.10 51.46 -4.32
N GLN A 66 25.34 51.02 -4.45
CA GLN A 66 26.08 50.26 -3.42
C GLN A 66 26.32 51.05 -2.12
N LYS A 67 26.48 52.37 -2.20
CA LYS A 67 26.78 53.28 -1.08
C LYS A 67 25.92 54.52 -1.16
N GLY A 68 25.79 55.28 -0.03
CA GLY A 68 25.14 56.58 0.01
C GLY A 68 23.62 56.54 0.10
N THR A 69 23.00 55.41 0.51
CA THR A 69 21.54 55.29 0.69
C THR A 69 21.12 55.14 2.15
N GLY A 70 22.07 54.94 3.09
CA GLY A 70 21.79 54.66 4.51
C GLY A 70 21.14 53.34 4.79
N GLY A 71 20.71 52.57 3.75
CA GLY A 71 20.07 51.28 3.88
C GLY A 71 21.02 50.10 3.72
N ALA A 72 20.55 48.89 4.05
CA ALA A 72 21.33 47.67 3.85
C ALA A 72 21.60 47.40 2.36
N ARG A 73 22.74 46.83 2.03
CA ARG A 73 23.11 46.53 0.64
C ARG A 73 22.29 45.36 0.10
N HIS A 74 21.58 45.59 -1.00
CA HIS A 74 20.76 44.57 -1.67
C HIS A 74 21.09 44.47 -3.17
N GLY A 75 20.93 43.32 -3.73
CA GLY A 75 20.95 43.08 -5.17
C GLY A 75 19.57 43.28 -5.79
N ASP A 76 19.01 42.21 -6.26
CA ASP A 76 17.69 42.18 -6.90
C ASP A 76 16.56 41.89 -5.89
N ARG A 77 15.35 42.11 -6.31
CA ARG A 77 14.15 42.03 -5.47
C ARG A 77 13.60 40.59 -5.34
N ASN A 78 14.13 39.65 -6.10
CA ASN A 78 13.73 38.24 -6.02
C ASN A 78 14.46 37.47 -4.89
N ALA A 79 15.34 38.10 -4.15
CA ALA A 79 16.06 37.48 -3.02
C ALA A 79 15.08 37.01 -1.95
N PRO A 80 15.37 35.86 -1.29
CA PRO A 80 14.48 35.26 -0.28
C PRO A 80 14.15 36.13 0.94
N ILE A 81 14.96 37.16 1.17
CA ILE A 81 14.77 38.11 2.28
C ILE A 81 13.57 39.04 2.07
N PHE A 82 13.14 39.24 0.83
CA PHE A 82 12.02 40.11 0.52
C PHE A 82 10.69 39.39 0.49
N ARG A 83 9.61 40.09 0.81
CA ARG A 83 8.24 39.59 0.61
C ARG A 83 8.05 39.21 -0.86
N LYS A 84 7.45 38.03 -1.11
CA LYS A 84 7.26 37.44 -2.44
C LYS A 84 8.59 37.13 -3.17
N GLY A 85 9.74 37.14 -2.50
CA GLY A 85 10.99 36.61 -3.04
C GLY A 85 10.95 35.10 -3.18
N GLY A 86 11.94 34.54 -3.87
CA GLY A 86 12.05 33.10 -4.05
C GLY A 86 12.31 32.36 -2.73
N ILE A 87 11.86 31.12 -2.64
CA ILE A 87 12.10 30.25 -1.48
C ILE A 87 13.43 29.50 -1.67
N TYR A 88 14.26 29.44 -0.63
CA TYR A 88 15.48 28.65 -0.64
C TYR A 88 15.33 27.40 0.27
N LYS A 89 16.04 26.32 -0.07
CA LYS A 89 15.98 25.02 0.66
C LYS A 89 14.56 24.44 0.83
N GLY A 90 13.62 24.87 -0.03
CA GLY A 90 12.27 24.32 -0.05
C GLY A 90 12.23 22.97 -0.81
N PRO A 91 11.07 22.30 -0.81
CA PRO A 91 10.91 21.04 -1.52
C PRO A 91 11.11 21.21 -3.02
N THR A 92 11.85 20.27 -3.61
CA THR A 92 12.06 20.16 -5.07
C THR A 92 11.55 18.80 -5.54
N PRO A 93 11.09 18.68 -6.79
CA PRO A 93 10.67 17.41 -7.35
C PRO A 93 11.81 16.39 -7.26
N ARG A 94 11.53 15.25 -6.63
CA ARG A 94 12.50 14.17 -6.50
C ARG A 94 11.80 12.81 -6.37
N SER A 95 12.45 11.75 -6.78
CA SER A 95 12.03 10.40 -6.45
C SER A 95 12.26 10.12 -4.96
N HIS A 96 11.28 9.49 -4.32
CA HIS A 96 11.40 8.96 -2.95
C HIS A 96 11.69 7.46 -2.93
N GLY A 97 11.68 6.83 -4.11
CA GLY A 97 11.92 5.40 -4.27
C GLY A 97 13.33 5.00 -3.83
N HIS A 98 13.42 3.82 -3.28
CA HIS A 98 14.68 3.16 -2.94
C HIS A 98 14.52 1.65 -3.14
N ASP A 99 15.62 0.93 -3.27
CA ASP A 99 15.60 -0.51 -3.45
C ASP A 99 15.58 -1.26 -2.12
N LEU A 100 14.88 -2.39 -2.12
CA LEU A 100 14.86 -3.34 -1.03
C LEU A 100 15.15 -4.75 -1.60
N PRO A 101 16.10 -5.52 -1.02
CA PRO A 101 16.47 -6.84 -1.52
C PRO A 101 15.25 -7.77 -1.66
N LYS A 102 15.22 -8.57 -2.73
CA LYS A 102 14.11 -9.51 -3.01
C LYS A 102 13.86 -10.47 -1.83
N LYS A 103 14.93 -10.99 -1.21
CA LYS A 103 14.83 -11.88 -0.04
C LYS A 103 14.12 -11.18 1.14
N PHE A 104 14.43 -9.90 1.38
CA PHE A 104 13.80 -9.13 2.46
C PHE A 104 12.31 -8.89 2.19
N ARG A 105 11.94 -8.61 0.93
CA ARG A 105 10.53 -8.45 0.53
C ARG A 105 9.74 -9.75 0.70
N LYS A 106 10.31 -10.91 0.31
CA LYS A 106 9.72 -12.24 0.56
C LYS A 106 9.53 -12.49 2.06
N LEU A 107 10.56 -12.22 2.86
CA LEU A 107 10.51 -12.37 4.32
C LEU A 107 9.41 -11.48 4.94
N GLY A 108 9.29 -10.22 4.49
CA GLY A 108 8.24 -9.33 4.94
C GLY A 108 6.83 -9.84 4.65
N LEU A 109 6.62 -10.45 3.47
CA LEU A 109 5.32 -11.04 3.13
C LEU A 109 5.00 -12.25 4.02
N LYS A 110 5.97 -13.14 4.31
CA LYS A 110 5.81 -14.24 5.25
C LYS A 110 5.41 -13.75 6.64
N HIS A 111 6.07 -12.72 7.16
CA HIS A 111 5.72 -12.11 8.45
C HIS A 111 4.33 -11.46 8.46
N ALA A 112 3.89 -10.87 7.34
CA ALA A 112 2.55 -10.28 7.26
C ALA A 112 1.46 -11.36 7.30
N LEU A 113 1.64 -12.47 6.58
CA LEU A 113 0.73 -13.62 6.60
C LEU A 113 0.68 -14.25 8.00
N SER A 114 1.85 -14.46 8.62
CA SER A 114 1.94 -15.01 9.99
C SER A 114 1.30 -14.07 11.02
N ALA A 115 1.41 -12.75 10.86
CA ALA A 115 0.77 -11.79 11.74
C ALA A 115 -0.76 -11.90 11.68
N LYS A 116 -1.33 -12.02 10.48
CA LYS A 116 -2.77 -12.21 10.28
C LYS A 116 -3.27 -13.52 10.84
N LEU A 117 -2.51 -14.60 10.66
CA LEU A 117 -2.87 -15.89 11.24
C LEU A 117 -2.83 -15.85 12.78
N LYS A 118 -1.77 -15.28 13.37
CA LYS A 118 -1.61 -15.17 14.84
C LYS A 118 -2.71 -14.30 15.47
N ALA A 119 -3.17 -13.27 14.76
CA ALA A 119 -4.27 -12.40 15.19
C ALA A 119 -5.67 -13.08 15.04
N GLY A 120 -5.76 -14.23 14.37
CA GLY A 120 -7.05 -14.86 14.05
C GLY A 120 -7.85 -14.14 12.96
N GLU A 121 -7.17 -13.28 12.18
CA GLU A 121 -7.75 -12.44 11.14
C GLU A 121 -7.58 -13.05 9.73
N LEU A 122 -7.08 -14.28 9.64
CA LEU A 122 -6.91 -15.00 8.38
C LEU A 122 -8.05 -16.01 8.20
N VAL A 123 -8.72 -15.91 7.07
CA VAL A 123 -9.83 -16.79 6.68
C VAL A 123 -9.50 -17.46 5.35
N VAL A 124 -9.74 -18.75 5.24
CA VAL A 124 -9.58 -19.45 3.96
C VAL A 124 -10.95 -19.75 3.38
N ILE A 125 -11.15 -19.39 2.11
CA ILE A 125 -12.38 -19.70 1.36
C ILE A 125 -12.09 -20.69 0.24
N ASP A 126 -13.14 -21.37 -0.18
CA ASP A 126 -13.06 -22.33 -1.30
C ASP A 126 -12.75 -21.60 -2.60
N GLU A 127 -13.68 -20.77 -3.07
CA GLU A 127 -13.57 -19.97 -4.29
C GLU A 127 -14.17 -18.57 -4.10
N ALA A 128 -13.59 -17.59 -4.79
CA ALA A 128 -14.09 -16.21 -4.84
C ALA A 128 -14.96 -16.01 -6.08
N THR A 129 -16.16 -16.60 -6.11
CA THR A 129 -17.08 -16.51 -7.24
C THR A 129 -18.32 -15.68 -6.89
N SER A 130 -18.82 -14.92 -7.85
CA SER A 130 -20.05 -14.12 -7.70
C SER A 130 -20.75 -13.93 -9.03
N GLU A 131 -22.05 -13.71 -9.02
CA GLU A 131 -22.85 -13.39 -10.21
C GLU A 131 -22.58 -11.99 -10.78
N GLY A 132 -21.66 -11.22 -10.18
CA GLY A 132 -21.35 -9.83 -10.59
C GLY A 132 -22.29 -8.77 -10.00
N LYS A 133 -23.28 -9.16 -9.19
CA LYS A 133 -24.18 -8.22 -8.51
C LYS A 133 -23.58 -7.77 -7.18
N THR A 134 -23.33 -6.47 -7.05
CA THR A 134 -22.74 -5.87 -5.84
C THR A 134 -23.62 -6.05 -4.60
N ALA A 135 -24.94 -5.96 -4.75
CA ALA A 135 -25.89 -6.10 -3.63
C ALA A 135 -25.85 -7.50 -3.00
N ALA A 136 -25.75 -8.55 -3.82
CA ALA A 136 -25.66 -9.93 -3.34
C ALA A 136 -24.34 -10.15 -2.59
N LEU A 137 -23.20 -9.73 -3.17
CA LEU A 137 -21.91 -9.85 -2.55
C LEU A 137 -21.79 -9.02 -1.25
N ALA A 138 -22.33 -7.80 -1.23
CA ALA A 138 -22.34 -6.96 -0.03
C ALA A 138 -23.09 -7.60 1.13
N LYS A 139 -24.21 -8.30 0.85
CA LYS A 139 -24.96 -9.05 1.85
C LYS A 139 -24.12 -10.21 2.41
N GLN A 140 -23.52 -11.03 1.54
CA GLN A 140 -22.64 -12.14 1.94
C GLN A 140 -21.46 -11.68 2.81
N VAL A 141 -20.77 -10.61 2.37
CA VAL A 141 -19.65 -10.01 3.11
C VAL A 141 -20.07 -9.52 4.49
N LYS A 142 -21.27 -8.92 4.59
CA LYS A 142 -21.84 -8.47 5.86
C LYS A 142 -22.23 -9.62 6.78
N ASP A 143 -22.83 -10.68 6.24
CA ASP A 143 -23.23 -11.87 6.98
C ASP A 143 -22.00 -12.61 7.54
N LEU A 144 -20.87 -12.63 6.80
CA LEU A 144 -19.58 -13.13 7.24
C LEU A 144 -18.84 -12.19 8.21
N GLY A 145 -19.36 -10.99 8.47
CA GLY A 145 -18.76 -10.02 9.40
C GLY A 145 -17.51 -9.31 8.89
N TRP A 146 -17.22 -9.36 7.60
CA TRP A 146 -16.04 -8.72 7.02
C TRP A 146 -16.29 -7.22 6.83
N LYS A 147 -15.72 -6.42 7.71
CA LYS A 147 -15.81 -4.95 7.64
C LYS A 147 -14.82 -4.36 6.63
N ARG A 148 -13.57 -4.78 6.71
CA ARG A 148 -12.47 -4.35 5.85
C ARG A 148 -11.63 -5.57 5.48
N ALA A 149 -11.92 -6.14 4.31
CA ALA A 149 -11.29 -7.38 3.90
C ALA A 149 -10.44 -7.22 2.64
N LEU A 150 -9.34 -7.97 2.59
CA LEU A 150 -8.54 -8.20 1.40
C LEU A 150 -8.72 -9.66 0.98
N VAL A 151 -9.21 -9.88 -0.23
CA VAL A 151 -9.31 -11.21 -0.82
C VAL A 151 -8.08 -11.43 -1.70
N ILE A 152 -7.36 -12.52 -1.49
CA ILE A 152 -6.26 -12.96 -2.37
C ILE A 152 -6.75 -14.21 -3.09
N ASP A 153 -6.86 -14.11 -4.40
CA ASP A 153 -7.24 -15.20 -5.27
C ASP A 153 -6.01 -15.89 -5.89
N GLY A 154 -6.22 -16.91 -6.71
CA GLY A 154 -5.19 -17.64 -7.43
C GLY A 154 -4.38 -16.79 -8.41
N ALA A 155 -3.95 -17.37 -9.51
CA ALA A 155 -3.21 -16.66 -10.57
C ALA A 155 -4.07 -15.62 -11.27
N GLU A 156 -5.34 -15.96 -11.53
CA GLU A 156 -6.34 -15.10 -12.17
C GLU A 156 -7.49 -14.84 -11.20
N VAL A 157 -8.03 -13.64 -11.25
CA VAL A 157 -9.17 -13.23 -10.43
C VAL A 157 -10.45 -13.38 -11.23
N ASN A 158 -11.51 -13.89 -10.60
CA ASN A 158 -12.83 -13.93 -11.23
C ASN A 158 -13.33 -12.52 -11.56
N GLU A 159 -13.56 -12.22 -12.85
CA GLU A 159 -13.96 -10.88 -13.31
C GLU A 159 -15.26 -10.39 -12.68
N ASN A 160 -16.25 -11.28 -12.54
CA ASN A 160 -17.54 -10.91 -11.97
C ASN A 160 -17.42 -10.56 -10.50
N PHE A 161 -16.61 -11.33 -9.75
CA PHE A 161 -16.31 -11.02 -8.35
C PHE A 161 -15.54 -9.70 -8.25
N ALA A 162 -14.53 -9.48 -9.07
CA ALA A 162 -13.76 -8.24 -9.08
C ALA A 162 -14.63 -7.00 -9.37
N ARG A 163 -15.55 -7.10 -10.35
CA ARG A 163 -16.50 -6.01 -10.66
C ARG A 163 -17.42 -5.71 -9.47
N ALA A 164 -17.94 -6.75 -8.82
CA ALA A 164 -18.81 -6.58 -7.67
C ALA A 164 -18.05 -6.03 -6.45
N ALA A 165 -16.86 -6.54 -6.17
CA ALA A 165 -16.02 -6.15 -5.04
C ALA A 165 -15.53 -4.70 -5.13
N LYS A 166 -15.15 -4.22 -6.32
CA LYS A 166 -14.62 -2.88 -6.55
C LYS A 166 -15.54 -1.75 -6.06
N ASN A 167 -16.85 -1.97 -6.06
CA ASN A 167 -17.83 -0.98 -5.63
C ASN A 167 -18.18 -1.09 -4.13
N ILE A 168 -17.67 -2.08 -3.43
CA ILE A 168 -17.91 -2.25 -1.99
C ILE A 168 -16.78 -1.60 -1.22
N GLU A 169 -17.12 -0.58 -0.42
CA GLU A 169 -16.13 0.09 0.44
C GLU A 169 -15.53 -0.91 1.43
N GLY A 170 -14.20 -0.93 1.49
CA GLY A 170 -13.49 -1.79 2.41
C GLY A 170 -13.15 -3.18 1.89
N LEU A 171 -13.67 -3.60 0.74
CA LEU A 171 -13.35 -4.88 0.11
C LEU A 171 -12.42 -4.68 -1.09
N ASP A 172 -11.24 -5.29 -1.04
CA ASP A 172 -10.30 -5.35 -2.15
C ASP A 172 -10.05 -6.79 -2.56
N ILE A 173 -9.79 -7.02 -3.84
CA ILE A 173 -9.36 -8.32 -4.35
C ILE A 173 -8.07 -8.17 -5.15
N LEU A 174 -7.15 -9.08 -4.95
CA LEU A 174 -5.87 -9.14 -5.65
C LEU A 174 -5.56 -10.56 -6.10
N PRO A 175 -4.95 -10.74 -7.27
CA PRO A 175 -4.35 -12.01 -7.63
C PRO A 175 -3.12 -12.27 -6.73
N THR A 176 -2.70 -13.52 -6.64
CA THR A 176 -1.51 -13.90 -5.83
C THR A 176 -0.27 -13.11 -6.18
N ILE A 177 -0.06 -12.75 -7.45
CA ILE A 177 1.08 -11.93 -7.88
C ILE A 177 1.02 -10.51 -7.30
N GLY A 178 -0.17 -9.97 -7.07
CA GLY A 178 -0.43 -8.65 -6.49
C GLY A 178 -0.33 -8.60 -4.96
N ALA A 179 -0.29 -9.75 -4.30
CA ALA A 179 -0.22 -9.80 -2.83
C ALA A 179 1.00 -9.05 -2.30
N ASN A 180 0.75 -8.11 -1.39
CA ASN A 180 1.77 -7.23 -0.83
C ASN A 180 1.49 -6.91 0.64
N VAL A 181 2.55 -6.54 1.36
CA VAL A 181 2.51 -6.31 2.82
C VAL A 181 1.62 -5.14 3.21
N TYR A 182 1.64 -4.05 2.44
CA TYR A 182 0.87 -2.86 2.76
C TYR A 182 -0.64 -3.12 2.74
N ASP A 183 -1.15 -3.75 1.67
CA ASP A 183 -2.58 -4.02 1.56
C ASP A 183 -3.05 -5.07 2.57
N ILE A 184 -2.23 -6.11 2.85
CA ILE A 184 -2.52 -7.11 3.89
C ILE A 184 -2.68 -6.45 5.26
N LEU A 185 -1.77 -5.55 5.64
CA LEU A 185 -1.83 -4.88 6.95
C LEU A 185 -2.86 -3.77 7.01
N LYS A 186 -3.23 -3.18 5.86
CA LYS A 186 -4.24 -2.12 5.78
C LYS A 186 -5.66 -2.62 6.07
N ARG A 187 -5.95 -3.88 5.74
CA ARG A 187 -7.26 -4.51 5.93
C ARG A 187 -7.30 -5.33 7.22
N ASP A 188 -8.46 -5.39 7.87
CA ASP A 188 -8.62 -6.10 9.13
C ASP A 188 -8.62 -7.61 8.89
N THR A 189 -9.41 -8.08 7.93
CA THR A 189 -9.51 -9.49 7.59
C THR A 189 -8.75 -9.80 6.30
N LEU A 190 -7.92 -10.83 6.33
CA LEU A 190 -7.27 -11.40 5.15
C LEU A 190 -7.99 -12.68 4.74
N VAL A 191 -8.53 -12.68 3.54
CA VAL A 191 -9.24 -13.84 2.96
C VAL A 191 -8.39 -14.40 1.84
N ILE A 192 -8.15 -15.70 1.84
CA ILE A 192 -7.34 -16.36 0.79
C ILE A 192 -8.15 -17.53 0.23
N THR A 193 -8.23 -17.66 -1.10
CA THR A 193 -8.82 -18.84 -1.73
C THR A 193 -7.89 -20.05 -1.61
N LYS A 194 -8.40 -21.27 -1.72
CA LYS A 194 -7.55 -22.48 -1.75
C LYS A 194 -6.47 -22.37 -2.83
N ALA A 195 -6.85 -21.99 -4.05
CA ALA A 195 -5.92 -21.76 -5.15
C ALA A 195 -4.90 -20.65 -4.82
N GLY A 196 -5.33 -19.63 -4.08
CA GLY A 196 -4.45 -18.56 -3.58
C GLY A 196 -3.42 -19.04 -2.58
N VAL A 197 -3.76 -19.97 -1.70
CA VAL A 197 -2.81 -20.56 -0.74
C VAL A 197 -1.71 -21.33 -1.49
N GLU A 198 -2.08 -22.24 -2.39
CA GLU A 198 -1.13 -23.03 -3.19
C GLU A 198 -0.19 -22.13 -4.01
N ALA A 199 -0.75 -21.11 -4.65
CA ALA A 199 0.02 -20.15 -5.45
C ALA A 199 0.96 -19.27 -4.59
N LEU A 200 0.54 -18.88 -3.36
CA LEU A 200 1.41 -18.16 -2.41
C LEU A 200 2.56 -19.03 -1.92
N GLU A 201 2.28 -20.30 -1.62
CA GLU A 201 3.33 -21.24 -1.23
C GLU A 201 4.37 -21.44 -2.34
N ALA A 202 3.92 -21.65 -3.57
CA ALA A 202 4.82 -21.77 -4.72
C ALA A 202 5.67 -20.49 -4.95
N ARG A 203 5.09 -19.30 -4.74
CA ARG A 203 5.78 -18.02 -4.90
C ARG A 203 6.83 -17.75 -3.80
N LEU A 204 6.58 -18.23 -2.59
CA LEU A 204 7.38 -17.89 -1.40
C LEU A 204 8.42 -18.95 -1.02
N LYS A 205 8.31 -20.14 -1.56
CA LYS A 205 9.39 -21.14 -1.56
C LYS A 205 10.53 -20.63 -2.45
#